data_bf979918ea663bd40bc83ce8ee73b50f
#
_entry.id   bf979918ea663bd40bc83ce8ee73b50f
#
_cell.length_a   1.000
_cell.length_b   1.000
_cell.length_c   1.000
_cell.angle_alpha   90.00
_cell.angle_beta   90.00
_cell.angle_gamma   90.00
#
_symmetry.space_group_name_H-M   'P 1'
#
loop_
_entity.id
_entity.type
_entity.pdbx_description
1 polymer ?
#
loop_
_entity_poly.entity_id
_entity_poly.type
_entity_poly.pdbx_seq_one_letter_code
_entity_poly.pdbx_strand_id
1 'polypeptide(L)'
;MSSKQTIPYIVNQEVNVAASLAIQIAMKKNYPTFKLYKVSSSEYGFYIDFYVEDKISSNDLNKITKEIGKVIAGGYNIDLLEKNSSEVKEILKTKKDWSKNTFFKINNNIFTSFTPDEKNIEYFKNTNKIKKVVLTKIGGVEYEDEKKQIQLVRINASAFISDDSYNSFEELMNELKARDHRTIGEELKIFLLDEFAGKGFPIWLANGHFLKEKISTYLKKEFNEYGFSLVSTPILGSKKMYTTSGHWDLYKENNFSPIMIDNEEFLLRPMTCPHHILVFKSSPKSYKDLPYKMAEEAKLHRYESSGGLIGLERVRAMELFDSHVFCTRDNIETIIIELNEMILKTMSYFNIEIDRVDLSLRSDEKNKYFDDEEIWETSQTMLRNILKKFNYKTKLSKEEIERREDLNKHTNLNFLKRWLKTEKDSYEIEKLEVEGEAAFYGPKIDYQYKTNLGKWITISTIQLDFLLPKKFECEYKDKDGSTKTPVLIHFGVIGTYERFISVLLSKTKGFLPFKLLPTQIIIMPVNNSFHLDYALEVKKLFEYNGFSVKLDDSNERLSKKVRIAQKGKIPIQIIIGDKEVESWNKKPFDKKKQEKFDGDISFRGYGEEDTHSTSLDKFITILNNFSKD
;
A
#
# COMPACT_ATOMS: atom_id res chain seq x y z
N MET A 1 6.59 -17.96 17.20
CA MET A 1 5.40 -17.37 17.85
C MET A 1 5.28 -15.93 17.39
N SER A 2 4.40 -15.65 16.47
CA SER A 2 3.90 -14.29 16.25
C SER A 2 2.47 -14.44 15.76
N SER A 3 1.56 -14.66 16.74
CA SER A 3 0.16 -14.37 16.55
C SER A 3 0.06 -12.96 15.97
N LYS A 4 -0.81 -12.77 14.97
CA LYS A 4 -1.33 -11.45 14.62
C LYS A 4 -2.00 -10.86 15.88
N GLN A 5 -1.22 -10.32 16.79
CA GLN A 5 -1.75 -9.41 17.80
C GLN A 5 -2.08 -8.12 17.05
N THR A 6 -3.31 -8.06 16.53
CA THR A 6 -4.01 -6.79 16.42
C THR A 6 -3.95 -6.21 17.82
N ILE A 7 -3.19 -5.14 18.01
CA ILE A 7 -3.22 -4.37 19.24
C ILE A 7 -4.69 -3.93 19.36
N PRO A 8 -5.47 -4.43 20.31
CA PRO A 8 -6.87 -4.07 20.41
C PRO A 8 -6.96 -2.69 21.04
N TYR A 9 -6.70 -1.65 20.23
CA TYR A 9 -7.03 -0.30 20.62
C TYR A 9 -8.50 -0.08 20.33
N ILE A 10 -9.29 -0.11 21.39
CA ILE A 10 -10.70 0.27 21.33
C ILE A 10 -10.76 1.78 21.53
N VAL A 11 -11.21 2.49 20.49
CA VAL A 11 -11.49 3.93 20.58
C VAL A 11 -12.62 4.12 21.58
N ASN A 12 -12.32 4.68 22.74
CA ASN A 12 -13.36 5.01 23.72
C ASN A 12 -14.06 6.28 23.28
N GLN A 13 -15.22 6.13 22.64
CA GLN A 13 -15.97 7.24 22.06
C GLN A 13 -16.50 8.20 23.13
N GLU A 14 -16.86 7.71 24.30
CA GLU A 14 -17.39 8.52 25.42
C GLU A 14 -16.34 9.51 25.91
N VAL A 15 -15.12 9.05 26.14
CA VAL A 15 -14.03 9.92 26.59
C VAL A 15 -13.63 10.91 25.50
N ASN A 16 -13.70 10.52 24.23
CA ASN A 16 -13.44 11.43 23.11
C ASN A 16 -14.50 12.53 22.98
N VAL A 17 -15.77 12.21 23.24
CA VAL A 17 -16.84 13.24 23.32
C VAL A 17 -16.51 14.23 24.44
N ALA A 18 -16.27 13.76 25.67
CA ALA A 18 -15.94 14.62 26.80
C ALA A 18 -14.66 15.46 26.56
N ALA A 19 -13.64 14.87 25.93
CA ALA A 19 -12.42 15.57 25.55
C ALA A 19 -12.66 16.64 24.49
N SER A 20 -13.54 16.39 23.52
CA SER A 20 -13.89 17.39 22.51
C SER A 20 -14.51 18.63 23.15
N LEU A 21 -15.34 18.44 24.18
CA LEU A 21 -15.92 19.52 24.97
C LEU A 21 -14.85 20.27 25.80
N ALA A 22 -13.94 19.53 26.43
CA ALA A 22 -12.83 20.12 27.18
C ALA A 22 -11.91 20.97 26.29
N ILE A 23 -11.64 20.53 25.07
CA ILE A 23 -10.88 21.33 24.08
C ILE A 23 -11.64 22.60 23.72
N GLN A 24 -12.93 22.53 23.43
CA GLN A 24 -13.74 23.70 23.11
C GLN A 24 -13.76 24.73 24.25
N ILE A 25 -13.88 24.27 25.52
CA ILE A 25 -13.81 25.15 26.71
C ILE A 25 -12.44 25.83 26.78
N ALA A 26 -11.34 25.05 26.66
CA ALA A 26 -9.98 25.57 26.69
C ALA A 26 -9.72 26.59 25.58
N MET A 27 -10.17 26.28 24.36
CA MET A 27 -10.02 27.17 23.21
C MET A 27 -10.82 28.45 23.36
N LYS A 28 -12.09 28.36 23.76
CA LYS A 28 -12.95 29.54 23.99
C LYS A 28 -12.40 30.47 25.07
N LYS A 29 -11.74 29.92 26.10
CA LYS A 29 -11.12 30.68 27.19
C LYS A 29 -9.88 31.44 26.75
N ASN A 30 -9.07 30.86 25.87
CA ASN A 30 -7.76 31.41 25.47
C ASN A 30 -7.79 32.17 24.15
N TYR A 31 -8.79 31.92 23.32
CA TYR A 31 -8.96 32.52 21.99
C TYR A 31 -10.40 33.10 21.89
N PRO A 32 -10.59 34.38 22.20
CA PRO A 32 -11.93 35.01 22.21
C PRO A 32 -12.68 34.89 20.87
N THR A 33 -11.94 34.85 19.75
CA THR A 33 -12.48 34.71 18.39
C THR A 33 -12.79 33.27 17.99
N PHE A 34 -12.58 32.27 18.90
CA PHE A 34 -12.83 30.88 18.63
C PHE A 34 -14.27 30.61 18.19
N LYS A 35 -14.41 30.06 16.99
CA LYS A 35 -15.70 29.67 16.40
C LYS A 35 -15.61 28.24 15.88
N LEU A 36 -16.37 27.33 16.47
CA LEU A 36 -16.46 25.95 16.05
C LEU A 36 -17.19 25.85 14.71
N TYR A 37 -16.65 25.08 13.77
CA TYR A 37 -17.27 24.72 12.50
C TYR A 37 -17.67 23.25 12.44
N LYS A 38 -16.80 22.35 12.85
CA LYS A 38 -17.07 20.91 12.80
C LYS A 38 -16.38 20.18 13.95
N VAL A 39 -17.03 19.14 14.44
CA VAL A 39 -16.43 18.13 15.33
C VAL A 39 -16.91 16.76 14.87
N SER A 40 -15.97 15.81 14.72
CA SER A 40 -16.30 14.48 14.21
C SER A 40 -15.35 13.43 14.78
N SER A 41 -15.83 12.20 14.88
CA SER A 41 -15.00 11.04 15.17
C SER A 41 -13.99 10.80 14.04
N SER A 42 -12.87 10.17 14.38
CA SER A 42 -11.85 9.68 13.45
C SER A 42 -11.43 8.27 13.86
N GLU A 43 -10.69 7.60 13.00
CA GLU A 43 -10.25 6.21 13.21
C GLU A 43 -9.57 5.97 14.57
N TYR A 44 -8.78 6.96 15.05
CA TYR A 44 -8.02 6.83 16.32
C TYR A 44 -8.40 7.88 17.36
N GLY A 45 -9.53 8.55 17.20
CA GLY A 45 -9.96 9.59 18.13
C GLY A 45 -11.03 10.48 17.54
N PHE A 46 -10.76 11.79 17.45
CA PHE A 46 -11.66 12.78 16.87
C PHE A 46 -10.88 13.97 16.32
N TYR A 47 -11.57 14.84 15.57
CA TYR A 47 -11.04 16.12 15.15
C TYR A 47 -12.03 17.26 15.38
N ILE A 48 -11.48 18.46 15.52
CA ILE A 48 -12.24 19.71 15.67
C ILE A 48 -11.72 20.70 14.63
N ASP A 49 -12.63 21.22 13.79
CA ASP A 49 -12.37 22.29 12.84
C ASP A 49 -12.95 23.58 13.39
N PHE A 50 -12.13 24.62 13.45
CA PHE A 50 -12.52 25.90 14.02
C PHE A 50 -11.80 27.06 13.34
N TYR A 51 -12.39 28.24 13.50
CA TYR A 51 -11.77 29.51 13.12
C TYR A 51 -11.25 30.22 14.37
N VAL A 52 -10.10 30.85 14.24
CA VAL A 52 -9.55 31.85 15.16
C VAL A 52 -8.80 32.89 14.33
N GLU A 53 -8.76 34.14 14.79
CA GLU A 53 -7.98 35.20 14.14
C GLU A 53 -6.47 35.01 14.37
N ASP A 54 -6.10 34.46 15.52
CA ASP A 54 -4.71 34.18 15.86
C ASP A 54 -4.15 33.05 14.99
N LYS A 55 -2.92 33.18 14.55
CA LYS A 55 -2.22 32.14 13.80
C LYS A 55 -1.76 31.04 14.77
N ILE A 56 -2.41 29.89 14.72
CA ILE A 56 -2.05 28.71 15.53
C ILE A 56 -1.17 27.76 14.71
N SER A 57 -0.10 27.30 15.31
CA SER A 57 0.89 26.39 14.72
C SER A 57 1.18 25.19 15.62
N SER A 58 2.01 24.27 15.16
CA SER A 58 2.47 23.13 15.96
C SER A 58 3.18 23.54 17.25
N ASN A 59 3.77 24.74 17.31
CA ASN A 59 4.45 25.26 18.49
C ASN A 59 3.47 25.59 19.63
N ASP A 60 2.21 25.85 19.30
CA ASP A 60 1.17 26.20 20.27
C ASP A 60 0.53 24.97 20.93
N LEU A 61 0.76 23.77 20.39
CA LEU A 61 0.15 22.52 20.89
C LEU A 61 0.42 22.28 22.38
N ASN A 62 1.64 22.56 22.84
CA ASN A 62 2.00 22.39 24.25
C ASN A 62 1.22 23.35 25.17
N LYS A 63 1.00 24.59 24.72
CA LYS A 63 0.20 25.58 25.45
C LYS A 63 -1.27 25.15 25.50
N ILE A 64 -1.81 24.74 24.37
CA ILE A 64 -3.20 24.25 24.26
C ILE A 64 -3.39 23.01 25.14
N THR A 65 -2.47 22.06 25.11
CA THR A 65 -2.52 20.84 25.94
C THR A 65 -2.53 21.17 27.45
N LYS A 66 -1.73 22.13 27.88
CA LYS A 66 -1.73 22.59 29.29
C LYS A 66 -3.07 23.20 29.70
N GLU A 67 -3.70 23.98 28.83
CA GLU A 67 -5.01 24.59 29.12
C GLU A 67 -6.12 23.52 29.14
N ILE A 68 -6.07 22.53 28.24
CA ILE A 68 -6.97 21.36 28.29
C ILE A 68 -6.80 20.62 29.64
N GLY A 69 -5.58 20.42 30.09
CA GLY A 69 -5.28 19.80 31.40
C GLY A 69 -5.92 20.58 32.57
N LYS A 70 -5.92 21.92 32.54
CA LYS A 70 -6.59 22.74 33.55
C LYS A 70 -8.09 22.58 33.52
N VAL A 71 -8.70 22.46 32.33
CA VAL A 71 -10.15 22.22 32.18
C VAL A 71 -10.51 20.84 32.73
N ILE A 72 -9.71 19.81 32.45
CA ILE A 72 -9.92 18.47 32.98
C ILE A 72 -9.84 18.46 34.49
N ALA A 73 -8.79 19.05 35.07
CA ALA A 73 -8.60 19.13 36.52
C ALA A 73 -9.69 19.98 37.21
N GLY A 74 -10.24 20.96 36.52
CA GLY A 74 -11.33 21.78 37.03
C GLY A 74 -12.67 21.07 37.22
N GLY A 75 -12.84 19.88 36.65
CA GLY A 75 -13.99 19.02 36.89
C GLY A 75 -15.32 19.62 36.44
N TYR A 76 -15.42 20.09 35.20
CA TYR A 76 -16.66 20.68 34.69
C TYR A 76 -17.76 19.64 34.53
N ASN A 77 -18.95 19.92 35.06
CA ASN A 77 -20.14 19.08 34.88
C ASN A 77 -20.66 19.20 33.45
N ILE A 78 -21.06 18.06 32.89
CA ILE A 78 -21.53 17.91 31.52
C ILE A 78 -22.99 17.43 31.57
N ASP A 79 -23.93 18.25 31.17
CA ASP A 79 -25.34 17.90 31.11
C ASP A 79 -25.76 17.71 29.65
N LEU A 80 -26.29 16.51 29.35
CA LEU A 80 -26.81 16.18 28.01
C LEU A 80 -28.08 16.97 27.74
N LEU A 81 -28.17 17.63 26.56
CA LEU A 81 -29.37 18.32 26.12
C LEU A 81 -30.15 17.47 25.11
N GLU A 82 -31.46 17.41 25.31
CA GLU A 82 -32.35 16.77 24.35
C GLU A 82 -32.44 17.60 23.05
N LYS A 83 -32.44 16.91 21.90
CA LYS A 83 -32.57 17.56 20.57
C LYS A 83 -33.84 18.38 20.43
N ASN A 84 -34.87 18.04 21.19
CA ASN A 84 -36.17 18.75 21.20
C ASN A 84 -36.23 20.00 22.08
N SER A 85 -35.19 20.27 22.87
CA SER A 85 -35.10 21.46 23.72
C SER A 85 -35.15 22.73 22.88
N SER A 86 -35.73 23.82 23.47
CA SER A 86 -35.82 25.12 22.80
C SER A 86 -34.45 25.68 22.43
N GLU A 87 -33.46 25.48 23.28
CA GLU A 87 -32.08 25.91 23.12
C GLU A 87 -31.39 25.24 21.90
N VAL A 88 -31.58 23.93 21.72
CA VAL A 88 -31.01 23.19 20.58
C VAL A 88 -31.73 23.52 19.28
N LYS A 89 -33.06 23.67 19.32
CA LYS A 89 -33.84 24.07 18.14
C LYS A 89 -33.43 25.44 17.60
N GLU A 90 -33.09 26.39 18.47
CA GLU A 90 -32.61 27.70 18.05
C GLU A 90 -31.26 27.63 17.35
N ILE A 91 -30.32 26.82 17.87
CA ILE A 91 -29.02 26.59 17.24
C ILE A 91 -29.17 25.92 15.86
N LEU A 92 -30.05 24.92 15.74
CA LEU A 92 -30.28 24.20 14.49
C LEU A 92 -30.95 25.03 13.39
N LYS A 93 -31.61 26.13 13.72
CA LYS A 93 -32.08 27.08 12.70
C LYS A 93 -30.95 27.69 11.89
N THR A 94 -29.81 27.96 12.52
CA THR A 94 -28.64 28.59 11.91
C THR A 94 -27.53 27.59 11.52
N LYS A 95 -27.50 26.44 12.18
CA LYS A 95 -26.48 25.40 12.01
C LYS A 95 -27.12 24.04 11.64
N LYS A 96 -27.74 23.97 10.46
CA LYS A 96 -28.46 22.78 9.98
C LYS A 96 -27.57 21.54 9.90
N ASP A 97 -26.29 21.70 9.55
CA ASP A 97 -25.31 20.64 9.46
C ASP A 97 -25.03 19.92 10.78
N TRP A 98 -25.38 20.55 11.90
CA TRP A 98 -25.23 19.96 13.23
C TRP A 98 -26.40 19.06 13.65
N SER A 99 -27.37 18.82 12.78
CA SER A 99 -28.54 17.95 13.05
C SER A 99 -28.16 16.53 13.51
N LYS A 100 -26.98 16.03 13.11
CA LYS A 100 -26.43 14.73 13.53
C LYS A 100 -25.59 14.78 14.81
N ASN A 101 -25.30 15.97 15.33
CA ASN A 101 -24.47 16.14 16.52
C ASN A 101 -25.28 15.94 17.82
N THR A 102 -24.56 15.70 18.92
CA THR A 102 -25.07 15.69 20.29
C THR A 102 -24.72 17.02 20.96
N PHE A 103 -25.64 17.54 21.80
CA PHE A 103 -25.50 18.83 22.45
C PHE A 103 -25.39 18.68 23.97
N PHE A 104 -24.60 19.56 24.58
CA PHE A 104 -24.27 19.51 26.00
C PHE A 104 -24.31 20.92 26.60
N LYS A 105 -24.74 21.02 27.87
CA LYS A 105 -24.68 22.24 28.66
C LYS A 105 -23.59 22.16 29.69
N ILE A 106 -22.72 23.16 29.71
CA ILE A 106 -21.60 23.24 30.65
C ILE A 106 -21.52 24.70 31.11
N ASN A 107 -21.71 24.96 32.41
CA ASN A 107 -21.70 26.31 33.00
C ASN A 107 -22.52 27.32 32.18
N ASN A 108 -23.79 27.04 31.91
CA ASN A 108 -24.72 27.83 31.13
C ASN A 108 -24.35 28.09 29.64
N ASN A 109 -23.25 27.49 29.14
CA ASN A 109 -22.94 27.53 27.73
C ASN A 109 -23.32 26.21 27.05
N ILE A 110 -23.72 26.29 25.79
CA ILE A 110 -24.02 25.11 24.98
C ILE A 110 -22.81 24.78 24.13
N PHE A 111 -22.45 23.51 24.13
CA PHE A 111 -21.38 22.92 23.34
C PHE A 111 -21.95 21.77 22.51
N THR A 112 -21.24 21.38 21.47
CA THR A 112 -21.64 20.25 20.63
C THR A 112 -20.49 19.31 20.38
N SER A 113 -20.80 18.03 20.20
CA SER A 113 -19.84 17.00 19.81
C SER A 113 -20.46 16.07 18.76
N PHE A 114 -19.64 15.21 18.18
CA PHE A 114 -20.14 14.14 17.31
C PHE A 114 -21.02 13.17 18.11
N THR A 115 -21.96 12.54 17.41
CA THR A 115 -22.79 11.47 17.98
C THR A 115 -22.05 10.16 17.73
N PRO A 116 -21.74 9.38 18.77
CA PRO A 116 -21.16 8.04 18.61
C PRO A 116 -22.09 7.09 17.85
N ASP A 117 -21.50 6.14 17.13
CA ASP A 117 -22.24 5.14 16.35
C ASP A 117 -22.96 4.09 17.21
N GLU A 118 -22.48 3.89 18.46
CA GLU A 118 -23.05 2.94 19.41
C GLU A 118 -24.32 3.49 20.07
N LYS A 119 -25.40 2.70 20.05
CA LYS A 119 -26.74 3.15 20.50
C LYS A 119 -26.89 3.32 22.03
N ASN A 120 -25.98 2.79 22.86
CA ASN A 120 -26.09 2.74 24.32
C ASN A 120 -24.86 3.34 25.02
N ILE A 121 -24.39 4.52 24.58
CA ILE A 121 -23.26 5.18 25.22
C ILE A 121 -23.72 5.97 26.45
N GLU A 122 -23.09 5.69 27.60
CA GLU A 122 -23.14 6.57 28.76
C GLU A 122 -22.15 7.72 28.59
N TYR A 123 -22.66 8.94 28.52
CA TYR A 123 -21.81 10.13 28.44
C TYR A 123 -21.22 10.47 29.80
N PHE A 124 -19.97 10.92 29.80
CA PHE A 124 -19.33 11.37 31.02
C PHE A 124 -20.04 12.62 31.56
N LYS A 125 -20.45 12.55 32.82
CA LYS A 125 -21.08 13.67 33.53
C LYS A 125 -20.09 14.72 34.02
N ASN A 126 -18.78 14.45 33.93
CA ASN A 126 -17.74 15.36 34.39
C ASN A 126 -16.46 15.17 33.62
N THR A 127 -15.75 16.26 33.31
CA THR A 127 -14.49 16.24 32.56
C THR A 127 -13.34 15.55 33.32
N ASN A 128 -13.40 15.46 34.66
CA ASN A 128 -12.36 14.84 35.49
C ASN A 128 -12.24 13.32 35.30
N LYS A 129 -13.17 12.69 34.57
CA LYS A 129 -13.07 11.28 34.15
C LYS A 129 -12.05 11.07 33.04
N ILE A 130 -11.60 12.13 32.37
CA ILE A 130 -10.56 12.06 31.36
C ILE A 130 -9.21 11.99 32.06
N LYS A 131 -8.45 10.92 31.83
CA LYS A 131 -7.09 10.79 32.38
C LYS A 131 -6.07 11.59 31.57
N LYS A 132 -6.15 11.50 30.25
CA LYS A 132 -5.19 12.13 29.33
C LYS A 132 -5.84 12.49 28.00
N VAL A 133 -5.43 13.61 27.42
CA VAL A 133 -5.74 14.01 26.02
C VAL A 133 -4.43 14.23 25.29
N VAL A 134 -4.31 13.66 24.11
CA VAL A 134 -3.17 13.81 23.21
C VAL A 134 -3.63 14.50 21.94
N LEU A 135 -3.00 15.63 21.61
CA LEU A 135 -3.18 16.29 20.34
C LEU A 135 -2.21 15.69 19.33
N THR A 136 -2.74 14.97 18.33
CA THR A 136 -1.92 14.16 17.42
C THR A 136 -1.48 14.93 16.18
N LYS A 137 -2.26 15.89 15.72
CA LYS A 137 -1.96 16.69 14.52
C LYS A 137 -2.70 18.02 14.56
N ILE A 138 -2.05 19.09 14.05
CA ILE A 138 -2.67 20.36 13.72
C ILE A 138 -2.39 20.70 12.27
N GLY A 139 -3.35 21.33 11.58
CA GLY A 139 -3.19 21.73 10.19
C GLY A 139 -4.31 22.65 9.72
N GLY A 140 -4.10 23.31 8.59
CA GLY A 140 -5.13 24.08 7.90
C GLY A 140 -6.10 23.18 7.15
N VAL A 141 -7.37 23.56 7.08
CA VAL A 141 -8.42 22.94 6.29
C VAL A 141 -9.23 24.02 5.59
N GLU A 142 -9.44 23.84 4.30
CA GLU A 142 -10.33 24.70 3.53
C GLU A 142 -11.78 24.26 3.72
N TYR A 143 -12.64 25.21 4.01
CA TYR A 143 -14.09 24.99 4.15
C TYR A 143 -14.82 25.96 3.24
N GLU A 144 -15.78 25.44 2.49
CA GLU A 144 -16.63 26.24 1.59
C GLU A 144 -17.97 26.52 2.28
N ASP A 145 -18.22 27.78 2.59
CA ASP A 145 -19.49 28.26 3.16
C ASP A 145 -20.11 29.27 2.19
N GLU A 146 -21.29 28.99 1.66
CA GLU A 146 -22.10 29.86 0.79
C GLU A 146 -21.30 30.64 -0.30
N LYS A 147 -20.31 30.00 -0.97
CA LYS A 147 -19.39 30.55 -1.99
C LYS A 147 -18.18 31.33 -1.46
N LYS A 148 -17.86 31.24 -0.17
CA LYS A 148 -16.59 31.75 0.37
C LYS A 148 -15.73 30.61 0.86
N GLN A 149 -14.48 30.57 0.39
CA GLN A 149 -13.47 29.69 0.96
C GLN A 149 -12.98 30.28 2.29
N ILE A 150 -13.12 29.52 3.37
CA ILE A 150 -12.68 29.90 4.71
C ILE A 150 -11.57 28.95 5.13
N GLN A 151 -10.46 29.53 5.55
CA GLN A 151 -9.32 28.79 6.09
C GLN A 151 -9.61 28.48 7.57
N LEU A 152 -9.76 27.21 7.91
CA LEU A 152 -9.97 26.73 9.27
C LEU A 152 -8.72 26.02 9.80
N VAL A 153 -8.63 25.93 11.12
CA VAL A 153 -7.63 25.12 11.81
C VAL A 153 -8.29 23.79 12.21
N ARG A 154 -7.65 22.67 11.87
CA ARG A 154 -8.02 21.33 12.34
C ARG A 154 -7.06 20.85 13.41
N ILE A 155 -7.59 20.47 14.57
CA ILE A 155 -6.85 19.72 15.58
C ILE A 155 -7.40 18.28 15.64
N ASN A 156 -6.51 17.32 15.49
CA ASN A 156 -6.80 15.90 15.74
C ASN A 156 -6.37 15.55 17.15
N ALA A 157 -7.21 14.80 17.86
CA ALA A 157 -6.96 14.44 19.25
C ALA A 157 -7.47 13.02 19.56
N SER A 158 -6.90 12.44 20.63
CA SER A 158 -7.36 11.20 21.24
C SER A 158 -7.37 11.35 22.74
N ALA A 159 -8.32 10.73 23.41
CA ALA A 159 -8.50 10.84 24.85
C ALA A 159 -8.56 9.46 25.52
N PHE A 160 -8.09 9.38 26.77
CA PHE A 160 -7.86 8.14 27.49
C PHE A 160 -8.39 8.23 28.92
N ILE A 161 -8.95 7.11 29.41
CA ILE A 161 -9.46 6.96 30.79
C ILE A 161 -8.42 6.35 31.72
N SER A 162 -7.35 5.75 31.19
CA SER A 162 -6.29 5.11 31.96
C SER A 162 -4.93 5.23 31.29
N ASP A 163 -3.87 5.02 32.05
CA ASP A 163 -2.51 4.97 31.51
C ASP A 163 -2.34 3.74 30.58
N ASP A 164 -2.98 2.61 30.86
CA ASP A 164 -2.92 1.41 30.03
C ASP A 164 -3.53 1.67 28.62
N SER A 165 -4.67 2.36 28.57
CA SER A 165 -5.29 2.72 27.28
C SER A 165 -4.43 3.70 26.48
N TYR A 166 -3.72 4.61 27.16
CA TYR A 166 -2.75 5.50 26.54
C TYR A 166 -1.52 4.74 26.02
N ASN A 167 -0.95 3.85 26.82
CA ASN A 167 0.22 3.05 26.43
C ASN A 167 -0.09 2.18 25.21
N SER A 168 -1.26 1.53 25.19
CA SER A 168 -1.70 0.76 24.01
C SER A 168 -1.85 1.63 22.76
N PHE A 169 -2.34 2.85 22.91
CA PHE A 169 -2.40 3.81 21.81
C PHE A 169 -1.00 4.24 21.32
N GLU A 170 -0.08 4.51 22.24
CA GLU A 170 1.29 4.90 21.93
C GLU A 170 2.02 3.79 21.19
N GLU A 171 1.85 2.54 21.60
CA GLU A 171 2.36 1.37 20.90
C GLU A 171 1.78 1.27 19.48
N LEU A 172 0.45 1.45 19.35
CA LEU A 172 -0.21 1.48 18.04
C LEU A 172 0.35 2.61 17.15
N MET A 173 0.51 3.83 17.67
CA MET A 173 1.04 4.96 16.91
C MET A 173 2.50 4.73 16.48
N ASN A 174 3.30 4.11 17.34
CA ASN A 174 4.67 3.73 17.00
C ASN A 174 4.70 2.66 15.91
N GLU A 175 3.81 1.67 15.99
CA GLU A 175 3.67 0.64 14.97
C GLU A 175 3.19 1.21 13.62
N LEU A 176 2.23 2.13 13.64
CA LEU A 176 1.76 2.88 12.47
C LEU A 176 2.92 3.62 11.80
N LYS A 177 3.69 4.36 12.59
CA LYS A 177 4.85 5.11 12.09
C LYS A 177 5.94 4.21 11.53
N ALA A 178 6.22 3.09 12.21
CA ALA A 178 7.22 2.11 11.78
C ALA A 178 6.84 1.39 10.48
N ARG A 179 5.54 1.40 10.11
CA ARG A 179 5.00 0.80 8.88
C ARG A 179 4.60 1.82 7.82
N ASP A 180 4.77 3.10 8.08
CA ASP A 180 4.46 4.10 7.07
C ASP A 180 5.43 3.98 5.89
N HIS A 181 4.92 3.50 4.75
CA HIS A 181 5.71 3.32 3.54
C HIS A 181 6.36 4.61 3.04
N ARG A 182 5.82 5.78 3.39
CA ARG A 182 6.39 7.09 3.02
C ARG A 182 7.68 7.33 3.78
N THR A 183 7.67 7.14 5.09
CA THR A 183 8.87 7.26 5.93
C THR A 183 9.92 6.21 5.58
N ILE A 184 9.49 4.95 5.40
CA ILE A 184 10.38 3.85 5.00
C ILE A 184 10.99 4.11 3.63
N GLY A 185 10.17 4.58 2.68
CA GLY A 185 10.60 4.87 1.30
C GLY A 185 11.64 5.98 1.23
N GLU A 186 11.49 7.02 2.05
CA GLU A 186 12.47 8.10 2.19
C GLU A 186 13.78 7.59 2.82
N GLU A 187 13.69 6.88 3.95
CA GLU A 187 14.86 6.30 4.65
C GLU A 187 15.68 5.37 3.76
N LEU A 188 15.01 4.51 2.99
CA LEU A 188 15.62 3.55 2.07
C LEU A 188 15.92 4.13 0.69
N LYS A 189 15.62 5.41 0.46
CA LYS A 189 15.81 6.10 -0.83
C LYS A 189 15.13 5.36 -1.99
N ILE A 190 13.88 4.98 -1.80
CA ILE A 190 13.09 4.25 -2.80
C ILE A 190 12.37 5.21 -3.73
N PHE A 191 11.71 6.23 -3.19
CA PHE A 191 11.00 7.25 -3.96
C PHE A 191 11.03 8.61 -3.27
N LEU A 192 10.68 9.63 -4.04
CA LEU A 192 10.52 11.01 -3.59
C LEU A 192 9.11 11.48 -3.94
N LEU A 193 8.46 12.15 -2.98
CA LEU A 193 7.24 12.92 -3.20
C LEU A 193 7.59 14.39 -3.07
N ASP A 194 7.60 15.11 -4.18
CA ASP A 194 7.98 16.51 -4.23
C ASP A 194 6.83 17.37 -4.75
N GLU A 195 6.52 18.47 -4.05
CA GLU A 195 5.41 19.34 -4.44
C GLU A 195 5.68 20.08 -5.76
N PHE A 196 6.95 20.33 -6.09
CA PHE A 196 7.33 20.97 -7.34
C PHE A 196 7.12 20.04 -8.54
N ALA A 197 7.31 18.73 -8.35
CA ALA A 197 6.96 17.73 -9.36
C ALA A 197 5.44 17.51 -9.50
N GLY A 198 4.67 17.97 -8.50
CA GLY A 198 3.23 17.84 -8.43
C GLY A 198 2.74 16.73 -7.51
N LYS A 199 1.62 16.99 -6.83
CA LYS A 199 1.02 16.02 -5.89
C LYS A 199 0.48 14.78 -6.65
N GLY A 200 0.85 13.60 -6.17
CA GLY A 200 0.41 12.33 -6.76
C GLY A 200 1.30 11.82 -7.91
N PHE A 201 2.46 12.41 -8.11
CA PHE A 201 3.46 12.00 -9.10
C PHE A 201 4.75 11.56 -8.39
N PRO A 202 4.85 10.30 -7.93
CA PRO A 202 6.05 9.82 -7.25
C PRO A 202 7.24 9.75 -8.22
N ILE A 203 8.41 10.18 -7.74
CA ILE A 203 9.68 10.05 -8.45
C ILE A 203 10.42 8.83 -7.90
N TRP A 204 10.68 7.84 -8.73
CA TRP A 204 11.43 6.66 -8.35
C TRP A 204 12.92 6.97 -8.30
N LEU A 205 13.56 6.73 -7.15
CA LEU A 205 15.00 6.83 -6.98
C LEU A 205 15.68 5.52 -7.41
N ALA A 206 17.01 5.48 -7.42
CA ALA A 206 17.76 4.32 -7.90
C ALA A 206 17.35 2.99 -7.22
N ASN A 207 17.18 3.00 -5.89
CA ASN A 207 16.73 1.81 -5.16
C ASN A 207 15.30 1.40 -5.52
N GLY A 208 14.42 2.37 -5.76
CA GLY A 208 13.04 2.12 -6.16
C GLY A 208 12.95 1.60 -7.60
N HIS A 209 13.74 2.16 -8.51
CA HIS A 209 13.85 1.65 -9.87
C HIS A 209 14.35 0.20 -9.87
N PHE A 210 15.43 -0.10 -9.13
CA PHE A 210 15.93 -1.46 -8.97
C PHE A 210 14.83 -2.43 -8.48
N LEU A 211 14.06 -2.03 -7.47
CA LEU A 211 12.95 -2.84 -6.93
C LEU A 211 11.89 -3.10 -7.99
N LYS A 212 11.49 -2.08 -8.74
CA LYS A 212 10.54 -2.20 -9.86
C LYS A 212 11.06 -3.16 -10.92
N GLU A 213 12.32 -3.03 -11.35
CA GLU A 213 12.93 -3.90 -12.34
C GLU A 213 12.97 -5.37 -11.89
N LYS A 214 13.25 -5.63 -10.61
CA LYS A 214 13.19 -7.00 -10.07
C LYS A 214 11.78 -7.58 -10.14
N ILE A 215 10.76 -6.79 -9.77
CA ILE A 215 9.35 -7.20 -9.87
C ILE A 215 8.96 -7.40 -11.33
N SER A 216 9.30 -6.45 -12.22
CA SER A 216 9.02 -6.51 -13.65
C SER A 216 9.65 -7.76 -14.31
N THR A 217 10.92 -8.05 -14.00
CA THR A 217 11.61 -9.23 -14.52
C THR A 217 10.92 -10.52 -14.14
N TYR A 218 10.51 -10.64 -12.87
CA TYR A 218 9.74 -11.79 -12.41
C TYR A 218 8.40 -11.90 -13.15
N LEU A 219 7.64 -10.80 -13.23
CA LEU A 219 6.35 -10.80 -13.89
C LEU A 219 6.45 -11.14 -15.38
N LYS A 220 7.42 -10.57 -16.11
CA LYS A 220 7.65 -10.89 -17.52
C LYS A 220 7.89 -12.39 -17.73
N LYS A 221 8.67 -13.01 -16.83
CA LYS A 221 8.89 -14.46 -16.85
C LYS A 221 7.58 -15.22 -16.64
N GLU A 222 6.82 -14.89 -15.58
CA GLU A 222 5.55 -15.54 -15.27
C GLU A 222 4.55 -15.40 -16.42
N PHE A 223 4.34 -14.18 -16.94
CA PHE A 223 3.42 -13.95 -18.05
C PHE A 223 3.80 -14.79 -19.29
N ASN A 224 5.10 -14.90 -19.62
CA ASN A 224 5.56 -15.75 -20.70
C ASN A 224 5.27 -17.24 -20.44
N GLU A 225 5.51 -17.73 -19.21
CA GLU A 225 5.22 -19.12 -18.82
C GLU A 225 3.73 -19.46 -18.94
N TYR A 226 2.85 -18.49 -18.65
CA TYR A 226 1.39 -18.62 -18.80
C TYR A 226 0.88 -18.29 -20.21
N GLY A 227 1.78 -18.12 -21.19
CA GLY A 227 1.46 -17.96 -22.62
C GLY A 227 0.93 -16.59 -23.01
N PHE A 228 1.23 -15.54 -22.26
CA PHE A 228 0.89 -14.17 -22.64
C PHE A 228 1.89 -13.59 -23.62
N SER A 229 1.40 -12.91 -24.65
CA SER A 229 2.19 -12.07 -25.54
C SER A 229 2.35 -10.67 -24.93
N LEU A 230 3.60 -10.18 -24.82
CA LEU A 230 3.84 -8.83 -24.35
C LEU A 230 3.62 -7.84 -25.49
N VAL A 231 2.86 -6.79 -25.21
CA VAL A 231 2.54 -5.71 -26.15
C VAL A 231 2.92 -4.34 -25.56
N SER A 232 2.93 -3.30 -26.40
CA SER A 232 3.15 -1.92 -25.96
C SER A 232 2.21 -1.00 -26.72
N THR A 233 1.50 -0.15 -26.00
CA THR A 233 0.53 0.78 -26.58
C THR A 233 0.77 2.22 -26.08
N PRO A 234 0.30 3.25 -26.84
CA PRO A 234 0.58 4.64 -26.50
C PRO A 234 -0.04 5.09 -25.18
N ILE A 235 0.61 6.05 -24.50
CA ILE A 235 0.09 6.71 -23.30
C ILE A 235 -1.08 7.65 -23.61
N LEU A 236 -1.10 8.23 -24.80
CA LEU A 236 -2.19 9.07 -25.29
C LEU A 236 -3.10 8.25 -26.19
N GLY A 237 -4.41 8.44 -26.04
CA GLY A 237 -5.40 7.84 -26.91
C GLY A 237 -6.51 8.82 -27.26
N SER A 238 -7.15 8.64 -28.43
CA SER A 238 -8.28 9.47 -28.82
C SER A 238 -9.41 9.36 -27.79
N LYS A 239 -9.98 10.49 -27.39
CA LYS A 239 -11.16 10.54 -26.50
C LYS A 239 -12.31 9.69 -27.03
N LYS A 240 -12.50 9.62 -28.37
CA LYS A 240 -13.51 8.79 -29.02
C LYS A 240 -13.43 7.32 -28.59
N MET A 241 -12.22 6.77 -28.47
CA MET A 241 -12.00 5.40 -28.01
C MET A 241 -12.50 5.19 -26.56
N TYR A 242 -12.26 6.16 -25.68
CA TYR A 242 -12.71 6.10 -24.28
C TYR A 242 -14.21 6.40 -24.12
N THR A 243 -14.80 7.16 -25.02
CA THR A 243 -16.26 7.33 -25.12
C THR A 243 -16.92 6.03 -25.59
N THR A 244 -16.38 5.38 -26.62
CA THR A 244 -16.89 4.09 -27.12
C THR A 244 -16.89 3.02 -26.01
N SER A 245 -15.81 2.95 -25.24
CA SER A 245 -15.73 2.03 -24.09
C SER A 245 -16.63 2.39 -22.92
N GLY A 246 -17.06 3.64 -22.79
CA GLY A 246 -17.82 4.17 -21.66
C GLY A 246 -16.98 4.74 -20.52
N HIS A 247 -15.65 4.61 -20.58
CA HIS A 247 -14.77 5.12 -19.53
C HIS A 247 -14.80 6.64 -19.40
N TRP A 248 -15.01 7.37 -20.51
CA TRP A 248 -15.12 8.82 -20.46
C TRP A 248 -16.35 9.28 -19.69
N ASP A 249 -17.50 8.67 -19.92
CA ASP A 249 -18.77 9.11 -19.36
C ASP A 249 -18.93 8.66 -17.89
N LEU A 250 -18.51 7.45 -17.56
CA LEU A 250 -18.69 6.86 -16.22
C LEU A 250 -17.58 7.27 -15.23
N TYR A 251 -16.38 7.60 -15.70
CA TYR A 251 -15.26 8.02 -14.86
C TYR A 251 -14.77 9.44 -15.19
N LYS A 252 -15.66 10.32 -15.65
CA LYS A 252 -15.32 11.67 -16.10
C LYS A 252 -14.50 12.46 -15.07
N GLU A 253 -14.86 12.37 -13.81
CA GLU A 253 -14.18 13.06 -12.71
C GLU A 253 -12.78 12.53 -12.43
N ASN A 254 -12.50 11.29 -12.84
CA ASN A 254 -11.21 10.63 -12.66
C ASN A 254 -10.30 10.75 -13.89
N ASN A 255 -10.70 11.46 -14.92
CA ASN A 255 -9.89 11.71 -16.12
C ASN A 255 -9.23 13.08 -16.05
N PHE A 256 -7.98 13.16 -16.52
CA PHE A 256 -7.37 14.46 -16.82
C PHE A 256 -8.13 15.14 -17.95
N SER A 257 -8.09 16.48 -17.97
CA SER A 257 -8.69 17.26 -19.06
C SER A 257 -8.13 16.83 -20.41
N PRO A 258 -8.98 16.76 -21.45
CA PRO A 258 -8.53 16.42 -22.79
C PRO A 258 -7.48 17.40 -23.32
N ILE A 259 -6.54 16.88 -24.10
CA ILE A 259 -5.52 17.65 -24.82
C ILE A 259 -6.02 17.81 -26.26
N MET A 260 -6.12 19.05 -26.75
CA MET A 260 -6.49 19.35 -28.13
C MET A 260 -5.25 19.32 -29.03
N ILE A 261 -5.27 18.48 -30.07
CA ILE A 261 -4.24 18.38 -31.10
C ILE A 261 -4.95 18.30 -32.45
N ASP A 262 -4.66 19.20 -33.38
CA ASP A 262 -5.22 19.24 -34.75
C ASP A 262 -6.76 19.08 -34.81
N ASN A 263 -7.47 19.74 -33.89
CA ASN A 263 -8.93 19.67 -33.68
C ASN A 263 -9.48 18.30 -33.20
N GLU A 264 -8.62 17.43 -32.74
CA GLU A 264 -9.01 16.18 -32.07
C GLU A 264 -8.69 16.22 -30.58
N GLU A 265 -9.55 15.58 -29.77
CA GLU A 265 -9.35 15.45 -28.33
C GLU A 265 -8.63 14.15 -27.98
N PHE A 266 -7.52 14.26 -27.25
CA PHE A 266 -6.74 13.14 -26.73
C PHE A 266 -6.77 13.11 -25.21
N LEU A 267 -6.72 11.92 -24.63
CA LEU A 267 -6.64 11.70 -23.19
C LEU A 267 -5.31 11.02 -22.81
N LEU A 268 -4.75 11.44 -21.68
CA LEU A 268 -3.83 10.58 -20.95
C LEU A 268 -4.61 9.33 -20.53
N ARG A 269 -4.15 8.15 -20.95
CA ARG A 269 -4.93 6.92 -20.77
C ARG A 269 -5.22 6.61 -19.30
N PRO A 270 -6.48 6.46 -18.89
CA PRO A 270 -6.87 6.00 -17.55
C PRO A 270 -6.86 4.46 -17.45
N MET A 271 -6.90 3.75 -18.58
CA MET A 271 -7.00 2.31 -18.75
C MET A 271 -6.31 1.86 -20.05
N THR A 272 -5.87 0.61 -20.12
CA THR A 272 -5.27 0.01 -21.34
C THR A 272 -6.28 -0.77 -22.18
N CYS A 273 -7.39 -1.25 -21.62
CA CYS A 273 -8.34 -2.14 -22.28
C CYS A 273 -8.78 -1.68 -23.68
N PRO A 274 -9.09 -0.40 -23.96
CA PRO A 274 -9.45 0.01 -25.31
C PRO A 274 -8.32 -0.19 -26.32
N HIS A 275 -7.07 0.05 -25.93
CA HIS A 275 -5.90 -0.19 -26.80
C HIS A 275 -5.70 -1.70 -27.05
N HIS A 276 -5.80 -2.53 -26.02
CA HIS A 276 -5.67 -3.98 -26.14
C HIS A 276 -6.77 -4.57 -27.05
N ILE A 277 -7.98 -4.00 -27.03
CA ILE A 277 -9.05 -4.37 -27.96
C ILE A 277 -8.62 -4.09 -29.42
N LEU A 278 -7.97 -2.94 -29.68
CA LEU A 278 -7.45 -2.63 -31.01
C LEU A 278 -6.33 -3.60 -31.43
N VAL A 279 -5.48 -4.03 -30.49
CA VAL A 279 -4.48 -5.07 -30.75
C VAL A 279 -5.17 -6.40 -31.12
N PHE A 280 -6.19 -6.81 -30.39
CA PHE A 280 -6.98 -8.00 -30.76
C PHE A 280 -7.58 -7.89 -32.16
N LYS A 281 -8.15 -6.75 -32.51
CA LYS A 281 -8.78 -6.47 -33.83
C LYS A 281 -7.78 -6.27 -34.97
N SER A 282 -6.48 -6.21 -34.73
CA SER A 282 -5.46 -5.95 -35.75
C SER A 282 -5.39 -7.03 -36.85
N SER A 283 -5.94 -8.20 -36.61
CA SER A 283 -6.08 -9.29 -37.58
C SER A 283 -7.33 -10.13 -37.31
N PRO A 284 -7.92 -10.76 -38.36
CA PRO A 284 -9.02 -11.68 -38.18
C PRO A 284 -8.68 -12.80 -37.21
N LYS A 285 -9.64 -13.21 -36.40
CA LYS A 285 -9.48 -14.27 -35.39
C LYS A 285 -10.43 -15.42 -35.65
N SER A 286 -10.01 -16.61 -35.29
CA SER A 286 -10.81 -17.83 -35.23
C SER A 286 -10.79 -18.46 -33.83
N TYR A 287 -11.65 -19.45 -33.60
CA TYR A 287 -11.65 -20.20 -32.33
C TYR A 287 -10.28 -20.83 -31.99
N LYS A 288 -9.42 -21.07 -33.00
CA LYS A 288 -8.05 -21.62 -32.80
C LYS A 288 -7.08 -20.61 -32.22
N ASP A 289 -7.38 -19.32 -32.40
CA ASP A 289 -6.57 -18.23 -31.89
C ASP A 289 -6.95 -17.84 -30.45
N LEU A 290 -7.99 -18.49 -29.90
CA LEU A 290 -8.49 -18.27 -28.55
C LEU A 290 -8.11 -19.44 -27.61
N PRO A 291 -7.71 -19.16 -26.35
CA PRO A 291 -7.65 -17.85 -25.71
C PRO A 291 -6.49 -16.99 -26.23
N TYR A 292 -6.77 -15.72 -26.57
CA TYR A 292 -5.77 -14.76 -26.98
C TYR A 292 -5.36 -13.94 -25.76
N LYS A 293 -4.15 -14.20 -25.24
CA LYS A 293 -3.63 -13.62 -24.00
C LYS A 293 -2.59 -12.54 -24.32
N MET A 294 -2.76 -11.33 -23.79
CA MET A 294 -1.80 -10.24 -23.93
C MET A 294 -1.60 -9.49 -22.62
N ALA A 295 -0.41 -8.94 -22.43
CA ALA A 295 -0.05 -8.15 -21.26
C ALA A 295 0.85 -6.98 -21.64
N GLU A 296 0.78 -5.89 -20.87
CA GLU A 296 1.58 -4.69 -21.05
C GLU A 296 2.05 -4.16 -19.69
N GLU A 297 3.33 -3.78 -19.61
CA GLU A 297 3.83 -2.94 -18.50
C GLU A 297 3.44 -1.49 -18.81
N ALA A 298 2.29 -1.08 -18.29
CA ALA A 298 1.56 0.10 -18.73
C ALA A 298 1.64 1.26 -17.73
N LYS A 299 1.79 2.50 -18.24
CA LYS A 299 1.62 3.73 -17.46
C LYS A 299 0.21 4.26 -17.65
N LEU A 300 -0.49 4.49 -16.53
CA LEU A 300 -1.84 5.05 -16.49
C LEU A 300 -1.85 6.35 -15.70
N HIS A 301 -2.85 7.19 -16.02
CA HIS A 301 -3.02 8.49 -15.38
C HIS A 301 -4.48 8.67 -14.96
N ARG A 302 -4.72 8.92 -13.67
CA ARG A 302 -6.06 9.19 -13.15
C ARG A 302 -6.05 10.46 -12.32
N TYR A 303 -7.02 11.32 -12.58
CA TYR A 303 -7.21 12.49 -11.76
C TYR A 303 -7.82 12.08 -10.42
N GLU A 304 -6.95 11.99 -9.41
CA GLU A 304 -7.37 11.77 -8.04
C GLU A 304 -7.42 13.11 -7.31
N SER A 305 -8.47 13.33 -6.51
CA SER A 305 -8.58 14.55 -5.70
C SER A 305 -7.39 14.67 -4.74
N SER A 306 -6.92 15.89 -4.50
CA SER A 306 -5.74 16.12 -3.65
C SER A 306 -5.89 15.56 -2.22
N GLY A 307 -7.12 15.55 -1.69
CA GLY A 307 -7.42 14.98 -0.37
C GLY A 307 -7.43 13.45 -0.33
N GLY A 308 -7.54 12.79 -1.49
CA GLY A 308 -7.53 11.33 -1.62
C GLY A 308 -6.14 10.72 -1.81
N LEU A 309 -5.10 11.54 -2.05
CA LEU A 309 -3.74 11.04 -2.30
C LEU A 309 -3.08 10.52 -1.03
N ILE A 310 -2.49 9.32 -1.10
CA ILE A 310 -1.86 8.64 0.04
C ILE A 310 -0.54 8.00 -0.41
N GLY A 311 0.56 8.76 -0.35
CA GLY A 311 1.89 8.24 -0.71
C GLY A 311 1.89 7.47 -2.03
N LEU A 312 2.31 6.20 -2.01
CA LEU A 312 2.23 5.28 -3.15
C LEU A 312 0.91 4.51 -3.24
N GLU A 313 0.06 4.49 -2.20
CA GLU A 313 -1.20 3.73 -2.22
C GLU A 313 -2.23 4.32 -3.20
N ARG A 314 -2.24 5.66 -3.34
CA ARG A 314 -3.12 6.36 -4.25
C ARG A 314 -2.41 7.54 -4.88
N VAL A 315 -2.14 7.43 -6.17
CA VAL A 315 -1.32 8.33 -6.99
C VAL A 315 -2.09 8.77 -8.25
N ARG A 316 -1.61 9.79 -8.94
CA ARG A 316 -2.17 10.28 -10.22
C ARG A 316 -1.49 9.67 -11.44
N ALA A 317 -0.23 9.31 -11.33
CA ALA A 317 0.50 8.53 -12.32
C ALA A 317 0.90 7.19 -11.69
N MET A 318 0.56 6.10 -12.35
CA MET A 318 0.79 4.75 -11.87
C MET A 318 1.27 3.83 -12.99
N GLU A 319 1.97 2.80 -12.59
CA GLU A 319 2.46 1.76 -13.49
C GLU A 319 1.91 0.40 -13.04
N LEU A 320 1.47 -0.42 -13.99
CA LEU A 320 0.95 -1.75 -13.68
C LEU A 320 1.27 -2.73 -14.80
N PHE A 321 1.29 -4.00 -14.48
CA PHE A 321 1.30 -5.07 -15.44
C PHE A 321 -0.15 -5.43 -15.76
N ASP A 322 -0.71 -4.74 -16.78
CA ASP A 322 -2.11 -4.88 -17.16
C ASP A 322 -2.27 -5.96 -18.23
N SER A 323 -3.24 -6.83 -18.08
CA SER A 323 -3.40 -7.95 -19.00
C SER A 323 -4.86 -8.25 -19.32
N HIS A 324 -5.06 -8.79 -20.52
CA HIS A 324 -6.35 -9.07 -21.09
C HIS A 324 -6.34 -10.42 -21.78
N VAL A 325 -7.40 -11.20 -21.57
CA VAL A 325 -7.60 -12.50 -22.23
C VAL A 325 -8.92 -12.47 -22.97
N PHE A 326 -8.86 -12.60 -24.29
CA PHE A 326 -10.05 -12.82 -25.14
C PHE A 326 -10.27 -14.32 -25.27
N CYS A 327 -11.47 -14.79 -24.93
CA CYS A 327 -11.77 -16.22 -24.91
C CYS A 327 -13.19 -16.54 -25.34
N THR A 328 -13.47 -17.83 -25.56
CA THR A 328 -14.83 -18.33 -25.71
C THR A 328 -15.50 -18.48 -24.34
N ARG A 329 -16.81 -18.51 -24.27
CA ARG A 329 -17.55 -18.74 -23.02
C ARG A 329 -17.14 -20.04 -22.33
N ASP A 330 -16.88 -21.10 -23.09
CA ASP A 330 -16.51 -22.43 -22.58
C ASP A 330 -15.15 -22.44 -21.87
N ASN A 331 -14.25 -21.49 -22.21
CA ASN A 331 -12.90 -21.43 -21.66
C ASN A 331 -12.79 -20.57 -20.40
N ILE A 332 -13.83 -19.82 -20.02
CA ILE A 332 -13.79 -18.85 -18.91
C ILE A 332 -13.33 -19.52 -17.61
N GLU A 333 -13.93 -20.64 -17.23
CA GLU A 333 -13.60 -21.33 -15.98
C GLU A 333 -12.13 -21.75 -15.93
N THR A 334 -11.65 -22.41 -16.98
CA THR A 334 -10.26 -22.88 -17.06
C THR A 334 -9.27 -21.73 -16.95
N ILE A 335 -9.56 -20.63 -17.65
CA ILE A 335 -8.70 -19.43 -17.62
C ILE A 335 -8.69 -18.79 -16.24
N ILE A 336 -9.84 -18.62 -15.59
CA ILE A 336 -9.91 -18.01 -14.27
C ILE A 336 -9.18 -18.87 -13.24
N ILE A 337 -9.24 -20.18 -13.30
CA ILE A 337 -8.48 -21.08 -12.43
C ILE A 337 -6.98 -20.88 -12.66
N GLU A 338 -6.53 -20.86 -13.91
CA GLU A 338 -5.13 -20.61 -14.28
C GLU A 338 -4.62 -19.24 -13.77
N LEU A 339 -5.41 -18.18 -13.96
CA LEU A 339 -5.06 -16.83 -13.46
C LEU A 339 -5.01 -16.78 -11.93
N ASN A 340 -5.90 -17.49 -11.26
CA ASN A 340 -5.87 -17.62 -9.81
C ASN A 340 -4.58 -18.31 -9.33
N GLU A 341 -4.13 -19.37 -9.98
CA GLU A 341 -2.86 -20.04 -9.67
C GLU A 341 -1.67 -19.08 -9.85
N MET A 342 -1.68 -18.29 -10.94
CA MET A 342 -0.64 -17.28 -11.17
C MET A 342 -0.61 -16.22 -10.07
N ILE A 343 -1.77 -15.75 -9.57
CA ILE A 343 -1.85 -14.83 -8.44
C ILE A 343 -1.23 -15.46 -7.20
N LEU A 344 -1.65 -16.67 -6.83
CA LEU A 344 -1.16 -17.35 -5.63
C LEU A 344 0.36 -17.57 -5.68
N LYS A 345 0.88 -18.02 -6.81
CA LYS A 345 2.32 -18.20 -7.06
C LYS A 345 3.06 -16.88 -6.90
N THR A 346 2.57 -15.81 -7.53
CA THR A 346 3.18 -14.48 -7.47
C THR A 346 3.18 -13.90 -6.05
N MET A 347 2.05 -13.97 -5.35
CA MET A 347 1.94 -13.48 -3.98
C MET A 347 2.87 -14.26 -3.03
N SER A 348 2.94 -15.58 -3.20
CA SER A 348 3.88 -16.42 -2.46
C SER A 348 5.33 -16.03 -2.74
N TYR A 349 5.68 -15.77 -4.01
CA TYR A 349 7.04 -15.35 -4.38
C TYR A 349 7.47 -14.06 -3.67
N PHE A 350 6.57 -13.08 -3.54
CA PHE A 350 6.84 -11.82 -2.85
C PHE A 350 6.57 -11.84 -1.35
N ASN A 351 6.26 -13.00 -0.79
CA ASN A 351 5.91 -13.15 0.62
C ASN A 351 4.71 -12.26 1.05
N ILE A 352 3.72 -12.12 0.17
CA ILE A 352 2.46 -11.45 0.46
C ILE A 352 1.38 -12.50 0.66
N GLU A 353 0.62 -12.35 1.74
CA GLU A 353 -0.51 -13.22 2.06
C GLU A 353 -1.79 -12.61 1.47
N ILE A 354 -2.65 -13.48 0.95
CA ILE A 354 -4.02 -13.11 0.62
C ILE A 354 -4.88 -13.47 1.83
N ASP A 355 -5.49 -12.47 2.44
CA ASP A 355 -6.27 -12.68 3.66
C ASP A 355 -7.75 -12.96 3.36
N ARG A 356 -8.27 -12.44 2.22
CA ARG A 356 -9.66 -12.62 1.80
C ARG A 356 -9.79 -12.52 0.28
N VAL A 357 -10.76 -13.21 -0.28
CA VAL A 357 -11.15 -13.10 -1.68
C VAL A 357 -12.60 -12.64 -1.76
N ASP A 358 -12.81 -11.49 -2.38
CA ASP A 358 -14.12 -10.88 -2.55
C ASP A 358 -14.67 -11.17 -3.94
N LEU A 359 -15.89 -11.71 -4.00
CA LEU A 359 -16.70 -11.71 -5.21
C LEU A 359 -17.49 -10.41 -5.25
N SER A 360 -17.04 -9.46 -6.06
CA SER A 360 -17.63 -8.14 -6.20
C SER A 360 -18.80 -8.19 -7.17
N LEU A 361 -19.99 -7.98 -6.66
CA LEU A 361 -21.27 -8.04 -7.36
C LEU A 361 -21.78 -6.62 -7.66
N ARG A 362 -22.70 -6.51 -8.61
CA ARG A 362 -23.42 -5.24 -8.83
C ARG A 362 -24.39 -4.95 -7.67
N SER A 363 -24.74 -3.68 -7.51
CA SER A 363 -25.84 -3.21 -6.66
C SER A 363 -27.04 -2.77 -7.51
N ASP A 364 -28.13 -2.42 -6.85
CA ASP A 364 -29.34 -1.87 -7.49
C ASP A 364 -29.18 -0.40 -7.95
N GLU A 365 -27.98 0.17 -7.89
CA GLU A 365 -27.73 1.56 -8.35
C GLU A 365 -28.00 1.70 -9.86
N LYS A 366 -29.06 2.41 -10.20
CA LYS A 366 -29.38 2.73 -11.58
C LYS A 366 -28.27 3.57 -12.22
N ASN A 367 -27.95 3.26 -13.48
CA ASN A 367 -26.94 3.95 -14.30
C ASN A 367 -25.44 3.71 -13.95
N LYS A 368 -25.14 2.88 -12.95
CA LYS A 368 -23.76 2.50 -12.64
C LYS A 368 -23.26 1.34 -13.51
N TYR A 369 -24.15 0.48 -13.94
CA TYR A 369 -23.86 -0.77 -14.64
C TYR A 369 -24.54 -0.82 -16.00
N PHE A 370 -24.03 -1.63 -16.93
CA PHE A 370 -24.73 -1.85 -18.21
C PHE A 370 -26.04 -2.57 -18.00
N ASP A 371 -27.02 -2.25 -18.86
CA ASP A 371 -28.40 -2.73 -18.76
C ASP A 371 -28.57 -4.05 -19.54
N ASP A 372 -28.23 -5.19 -18.91
CA ASP A 372 -28.45 -6.54 -19.42
C ASP A 372 -28.50 -7.53 -18.23
N GLU A 373 -29.70 -7.73 -17.69
CA GLU A 373 -29.95 -8.54 -16.50
C GLU A 373 -29.47 -9.98 -16.66
N GLU A 374 -29.73 -10.60 -17.82
CA GLU A 374 -29.39 -11.99 -18.08
C GLU A 374 -27.87 -12.23 -18.07
N ILE A 375 -27.10 -11.31 -18.67
CA ILE A 375 -25.64 -11.39 -18.66
C ILE A 375 -25.10 -11.22 -17.24
N TRP A 376 -25.66 -10.28 -16.45
CA TRP A 376 -25.24 -10.08 -15.07
C TRP A 376 -25.48 -11.32 -14.22
N GLU A 377 -26.70 -11.87 -14.25
CA GLU A 377 -27.04 -13.04 -13.45
C GLU A 377 -26.18 -14.27 -13.84
N THR A 378 -26.03 -14.48 -15.13
CA THR A 378 -25.19 -15.57 -15.66
C THR A 378 -23.73 -15.41 -15.23
N SER A 379 -23.15 -14.22 -15.39
CA SER A 379 -21.74 -13.97 -15.09
C SER A 379 -21.45 -14.04 -13.59
N GLN A 380 -22.31 -13.47 -12.74
CA GLN A 380 -22.18 -13.54 -11.29
C GLN A 380 -22.28 -14.99 -10.78
N THR A 381 -23.25 -15.74 -11.32
CA THR A 381 -23.42 -17.17 -10.98
C THR A 381 -22.23 -18.00 -11.43
N MET A 382 -21.69 -17.73 -12.61
CA MET A 382 -20.47 -18.39 -13.12
C MET A 382 -19.29 -18.14 -12.18
N LEU A 383 -18.98 -16.89 -11.84
CA LEU A 383 -17.87 -16.56 -10.93
C LEU A 383 -18.08 -17.16 -9.55
N ARG A 384 -19.30 -17.15 -9.01
CA ARG A 384 -19.65 -17.79 -7.73
C ARG A 384 -19.33 -19.29 -7.75
N ASN A 385 -19.64 -19.98 -8.83
CA ASN A 385 -19.37 -21.42 -8.97
C ASN A 385 -17.88 -21.71 -9.14
N ILE A 386 -17.15 -20.88 -9.87
CA ILE A 386 -15.70 -20.98 -10.03
C ILE A 386 -15.01 -20.75 -8.67
N LEU A 387 -15.42 -19.73 -7.92
CA LEU A 387 -14.86 -19.40 -6.62
C LEU A 387 -15.00 -20.54 -5.59
N LYS A 388 -16.09 -21.33 -5.68
CA LYS A 388 -16.25 -22.54 -4.84
C LYS A 388 -15.18 -23.60 -5.08
N LYS A 389 -14.63 -23.66 -6.29
CA LYS A 389 -13.59 -24.63 -6.69
C LYS A 389 -12.20 -24.23 -6.21
N PHE A 390 -11.99 -22.97 -5.85
CA PHE A 390 -10.71 -22.49 -5.36
C PHE A 390 -10.38 -23.10 -4.01
N ASN A 391 -9.24 -23.79 -3.93
CA ASN A 391 -8.73 -24.36 -2.69
C ASN A 391 -7.48 -23.57 -2.22
N TYR A 392 -7.68 -22.77 -1.20
CA TYR A 392 -6.65 -21.86 -0.69
C TYR A 392 -5.96 -22.43 0.56
N LYS A 393 -5.25 -23.54 0.43
CA LYS A 393 -4.37 -24.03 1.49
C LYS A 393 -2.93 -23.76 1.09
N THR A 394 -2.32 -22.74 1.66
CA THR A 394 -0.91 -22.44 1.44
C THR A 394 -0.07 -23.09 2.54
N LYS A 395 0.89 -23.90 2.16
CA LYS A 395 1.95 -24.42 3.03
C LYS A 395 3.28 -23.86 2.56
N LEU A 396 4.25 -23.74 3.47
CA LEU A 396 5.63 -23.51 3.08
C LEU A 396 6.08 -24.64 2.13
N SER A 397 6.82 -24.26 1.08
CA SER A 397 7.40 -25.26 0.19
C SER A 397 8.47 -26.07 0.93
N LYS A 398 8.76 -27.29 0.43
CA LYS A 398 9.85 -28.11 1.01
C LYS A 398 11.18 -27.36 0.98
N GLU A 399 11.45 -26.65 -0.09
CA GLU A 399 12.68 -25.84 -0.28
C GLU A 399 12.78 -24.74 0.77
N GLU A 400 11.68 -24.09 1.14
CA GLU A 400 11.67 -23.08 2.18
C GLU A 400 11.91 -23.68 3.58
N ILE A 401 11.39 -24.86 3.84
CA ILE A 401 11.65 -25.60 5.09
C ILE A 401 13.12 -25.99 5.17
N GLU A 402 13.67 -26.61 4.11
CA GLU A 402 15.08 -27.01 4.03
C GLU A 402 16.03 -25.82 4.20
N ARG A 403 15.70 -24.68 3.60
CA ARG A 403 16.47 -23.42 3.74
C ARG A 403 16.53 -22.93 5.18
N ARG A 404 15.43 -23.04 5.92
CA ARG A 404 15.36 -22.69 7.34
C ARG A 404 16.15 -23.62 8.21
N GLU A 405 16.06 -24.92 7.93
CA GLU A 405 16.84 -25.95 8.63
C GLU A 405 18.33 -25.76 8.40
N ASP A 406 18.75 -25.41 7.18
CA ASP A 406 20.16 -25.13 6.86
C ASP A 406 20.66 -23.88 7.60
N LEU A 407 19.89 -22.79 7.63
CA LEU A 407 20.23 -21.61 8.44
C LEU A 407 20.35 -21.91 9.93
N ASN A 408 19.56 -22.86 10.45
CA ASN A 408 19.64 -23.25 11.87
C ASN A 408 20.97 -23.91 12.23
N LYS A 409 21.67 -24.51 11.24
CA LYS A 409 23.00 -25.08 11.43
C LYS A 409 24.10 -24.02 11.53
N HIS A 410 23.81 -22.78 11.10
CA HIS A 410 24.77 -21.68 11.05
C HIS A 410 24.35 -20.55 12.01
N THR A 411 24.67 -20.70 13.30
CA THR A 411 24.25 -19.76 14.36
C THR A 411 24.68 -18.32 14.12
N ASN A 412 25.84 -18.11 13.50
CA ASN A 412 26.40 -16.80 13.11
C ASN A 412 25.65 -16.13 11.92
N LEU A 413 24.70 -16.82 11.29
CA LEU A 413 23.86 -16.30 10.21
C LEU A 413 22.38 -16.20 10.60
N ASN A 414 22.04 -16.39 11.87
CA ASN A 414 20.67 -16.31 12.38
C ASN A 414 19.97 -14.97 12.07
N PHE A 415 20.74 -13.89 11.92
CA PHE A 415 20.20 -12.60 11.52
C PHE A 415 19.48 -12.64 10.17
N LEU A 416 19.87 -13.53 9.24
CA LEU A 416 19.24 -13.70 7.93
C LEU A 416 17.80 -14.23 8.01
N LYS A 417 17.40 -14.87 9.13
CA LYS A 417 16.01 -15.32 9.33
C LYS A 417 14.98 -14.20 9.20
N ARG A 418 15.39 -12.96 9.44
CA ARG A 418 14.53 -11.77 9.29
C ARG A 418 14.04 -11.56 7.84
N TRP A 419 14.80 -12.06 6.86
CA TRP A 419 14.48 -11.94 5.43
C TRP A 419 13.84 -13.21 4.84
N LEU A 420 13.62 -14.25 5.65
CA LEU A 420 12.83 -15.42 5.25
C LEU A 420 11.34 -15.11 5.27
N LYS A 421 10.57 -15.93 4.55
CA LYS A 421 9.10 -15.88 4.62
C LYS A 421 8.62 -16.07 6.05
N THR A 422 7.54 -15.38 6.43
CA THR A 422 6.89 -15.59 7.72
C THR A 422 6.30 -17.00 7.78
N GLU A 423 6.51 -17.73 8.88
CA GLU A 423 5.86 -19.01 9.11
C GLU A 423 4.37 -18.78 9.33
N LYS A 424 3.56 -19.29 8.42
CA LYS A 424 2.16 -19.61 8.68
C LYS A 424 1.96 -21.08 8.34
N ASP A 425 1.63 -21.87 9.36
CA ASP A 425 0.95 -23.13 9.13
C ASP A 425 -0.31 -22.85 8.32
N SER A 426 -0.72 -23.76 7.45
CA SER A 426 -1.85 -23.58 6.53
C SER A 426 -2.97 -22.67 7.05
N TYR A 427 -3.31 -21.62 6.32
CA TYR A 427 -4.48 -20.77 6.63
C TYR A 427 -5.54 -20.93 5.55
N GLU A 428 -6.79 -20.83 5.95
CA GLU A 428 -7.92 -20.79 5.04
C GLU A 428 -8.21 -19.33 4.66
N ILE A 429 -8.35 -19.07 3.36
CA ILE A 429 -8.68 -17.74 2.87
C ILE A 429 -10.19 -17.55 2.95
N GLU A 430 -10.63 -16.48 3.60
CA GLU A 430 -12.03 -16.08 3.66
C GLU A 430 -12.53 -15.71 2.25
N LYS A 431 -13.76 -16.11 1.93
CA LYS A 431 -14.46 -15.74 0.69
C LYS A 431 -15.71 -14.96 1.05
N LEU A 432 -15.89 -13.79 0.46
CA LEU A 432 -17.02 -12.91 0.75
C LEU A 432 -17.67 -12.43 -0.55
N GLU A 433 -19.00 -12.33 -0.57
CA GLU A 433 -19.74 -11.62 -1.62
C GLU A 433 -19.93 -10.18 -1.18
N VAL A 434 -19.58 -9.22 -2.04
CA VAL A 434 -19.63 -7.78 -1.76
C VAL A 434 -20.43 -7.09 -2.84
N GLU A 435 -21.60 -6.57 -2.47
CA GLU A 435 -22.45 -5.83 -3.39
C GLU A 435 -21.93 -4.41 -3.62
N GLY A 436 -22.15 -3.89 -4.82
CA GLY A 436 -21.80 -2.53 -5.20
C GLY A 436 -20.36 -2.32 -5.68
N GLU A 437 -19.51 -3.33 -5.58
CA GLU A 437 -18.09 -3.23 -5.92
C GLU A 437 -17.73 -3.77 -7.31
N ALA A 438 -18.70 -4.28 -8.08
CA ALA A 438 -18.47 -4.72 -9.46
C ALA A 438 -18.02 -3.57 -10.38
N ALA A 439 -17.30 -3.90 -11.46
CA ALA A 439 -17.03 -2.95 -12.54
C ALA A 439 -18.33 -2.68 -13.33
N PHE A 440 -18.41 -1.54 -14.03
CA PHE A 440 -19.62 -1.23 -14.82
C PHE A 440 -19.88 -2.21 -15.96
N TYR A 441 -18.85 -2.94 -16.39
CA TYR A 441 -18.89 -3.93 -17.47
C TYR A 441 -19.00 -5.39 -17.01
N GLY A 442 -18.94 -5.65 -15.70
CA GLY A 442 -19.09 -7.01 -15.19
C GLY A 442 -18.60 -7.25 -13.77
N PRO A 443 -18.90 -8.44 -13.22
CA PRO A 443 -18.46 -8.83 -11.88
C PRO A 443 -16.96 -9.14 -11.84
N LYS A 444 -16.38 -9.15 -10.64
CA LYS A 444 -14.95 -9.38 -10.46
C LYS A 444 -14.63 -10.18 -9.19
N ILE A 445 -13.47 -10.81 -9.21
CA ILE A 445 -12.84 -11.45 -8.05
C ILE A 445 -11.68 -10.58 -7.61
N ASP A 446 -11.76 -10.02 -6.41
CA ASP A 446 -10.75 -9.17 -5.81
C ASP A 446 -10.00 -9.90 -4.70
N TYR A 447 -8.68 -9.88 -4.75
CA TYR A 447 -7.81 -10.49 -3.75
C TYR A 447 -7.35 -9.42 -2.76
N GLN A 448 -7.70 -9.61 -1.50
CA GLN A 448 -7.52 -8.64 -0.44
C GLN A 448 -6.37 -9.01 0.48
N TYR A 449 -5.54 -8.04 0.79
CA TYR A 449 -4.55 -8.07 1.83
C TYR A 449 -5.01 -7.23 3.03
N LYS A 450 -4.98 -7.80 4.22
CA LYS A 450 -5.28 -7.05 5.43
C LYS A 450 -3.98 -6.53 6.03
N THR A 451 -3.81 -5.22 6.05
CA THR A 451 -2.66 -4.61 6.72
C THR A 451 -2.66 -4.95 8.22
N ASN A 452 -1.50 -4.87 8.87
CA ASN A 452 -1.40 -5.09 10.33
C ASN A 452 -2.25 -4.08 11.14
N LEU A 453 -2.75 -3.03 10.49
CA LEU A 453 -3.60 -1.99 11.05
C LEU A 453 -5.10 -2.25 10.79
N GLY A 454 -5.42 -3.40 10.19
CA GLY A 454 -6.79 -3.80 9.90
C GLY A 454 -7.38 -3.24 8.60
N LYS A 455 -6.67 -2.37 7.86
CA LYS A 455 -7.12 -1.83 6.57
C LYS A 455 -7.05 -2.91 5.49
N TRP A 456 -8.09 -3.02 4.67
CA TRP A 456 -8.12 -3.89 3.50
C TRP A 456 -7.57 -3.19 2.26
N ILE A 457 -6.73 -3.87 1.50
CA ILE A 457 -6.13 -3.38 0.25
C ILE A 457 -6.29 -4.45 -0.82
N THR A 458 -6.97 -4.12 -1.92
CA THR A 458 -7.02 -4.99 -3.11
C THR A 458 -5.65 -4.99 -3.78
N ILE A 459 -5.04 -6.17 -3.90
CA ILE A 459 -3.71 -6.38 -4.47
C ILE A 459 -3.72 -7.07 -5.82
N SER A 460 -4.77 -7.82 -6.14
CA SER A 460 -4.96 -8.49 -7.43
C SER A 460 -6.43 -8.52 -7.79
N THR A 461 -6.75 -8.66 -9.08
CA THR A 461 -8.13 -8.72 -9.54
C THR A 461 -8.26 -9.54 -10.82
N ILE A 462 -9.38 -10.25 -10.97
CA ILE A 462 -9.84 -10.90 -12.21
C ILE A 462 -11.25 -10.40 -12.48
N GLN A 463 -11.48 -9.76 -13.63
CA GLN A 463 -12.76 -9.13 -13.96
C GLN A 463 -13.31 -9.72 -15.26
N LEU A 464 -14.58 -10.07 -15.26
CA LEU A 464 -15.26 -10.67 -16.41
C LEU A 464 -16.06 -9.59 -17.15
N ASP A 465 -15.87 -9.48 -18.46
CA ASP A 465 -16.43 -8.43 -19.30
C ASP A 465 -17.08 -8.98 -20.56
N PHE A 466 -18.39 -8.80 -20.68
CA PHE A 466 -19.18 -9.12 -21.86
C PHE A 466 -19.55 -7.87 -22.67
N LEU A 467 -19.26 -6.67 -22.17
CA LEU A 467 -19.71 -5.41 -22.73
C LEU A 467 -18.72 -4.82 -23.73
N LEU A 468 -17.44 -4.66 -23.33
CA LEU A 468 -16.46 -3.98 -24.19
C LEU A 468 -16.21 -4.67 -25.52
N PRO A 469 -16.07 -6.03 -25.58
CA PRO A 469 -15.96 -6.71 -26.87
C PRO A 469 -17.14 -6.46 -27.80
N LYS A 470 -18.36 -6.36 -27.27
CA LYS A 470 -19.56 -6.04 -28.04
C LYS A 470 -19.55 -4.59 -28.52
N LYS A 471 -19.22 -3.62 -27.65
CA LYS A 471 -19.14 -2.19 -27.99
C LYS A 471 -18.09 -1.88 -29.08
N PHE A 472 -16.99 -2.62 -29.07
CA PHE A 472 -15.93 -2.49 -30.08
C PHE A 472 -16.09 -3.43 -31.26
N GLU A 473 -17.20 -4.17 -31.35
CA GLU A 473 -17.46 -5.12 -32.45
C GLU A 473 -16.28 -6.10 -32.62
N CYS A 474 -15.84 -6.71 -31.52
CA CYS A 474 -14.84 -7.76 -31.56
C CYS A 474 -15.47 -9.06 -32.03
N GLU A 475 -14.86 -9.69 -33.02
CA GLU A 475 -15.40 -10.91 -33.64
C GLU A 475 -14.34 -11.99 -33.80
N TYR A 476 -14.79 -13.25 -33.75
CA TYR A 476 -13.99 -14.40 -34.16
C TYR A 476 -14.87 -15.40 -34.93
N LYS A 477 -14.26 -16.22 -35.80
CA LYS A 477 -14.93 -17.33 -36.49
C LYS A 477 -14.93 -18.58 -35.60
N ASP A 478 -16.12 -19.06 -35.24
CA ASP A 478 -16.27 -20.26 -34.44
C ASP A 478 -16.17 -21.55 -35.31
N LYS A 479 -16.16 -22.72 -34.66
CA LYS A 479 -16.02 -24.04 -35.28
C LYS A 479 -17.09 -24.33 -36.34
N ASP A 480 -18.28 -23.80 -36.14
CA ASP A 480 -19.44 -23.94 -37.06
C ASP A 480 -19.41 -22.92 -38.21
N GLY A 481 -18.36 -22.08 -38.33
CA GLY A 481 -18.25 -21.03 -39.32
C GLY A 481 -19.02 -19.74 -38.96
N SER A 482 -19.78 -19.71 -37.89
CA SER A 482 -20.50 -18.53 -37.43
C SER A 482 -19.53 -17.48 -36.90
N THR A 483 -19.96 -16.21 -36.93
CA THR A 483 -19.22 -15.09 -36.30
C THR A 483 -19.77 -14.92 -34.89
N LYS A 484 -18.87 -14.90 -33.90
CA LYS A 484 -19.21 -14.70 -32.48
C LYS A 484 -18.38 -13.63 -31.84
N THR A 485 -18.90 -12.98 -30.80
CA THR A 485 -18.19 -12.03 -29.96
C THR A 485 -17.46 -12.78 -28.83
N PRO A 486 -16.15 -12.55 -28.63
CA PRO A 486 -15.41 -13.15 -27.52
C PRO A 486 -15.82 -12.53 -26.19
N VAL A 487 -15.51 -13.24 -25.10
CA VAL A 487 -15.54 -12.68 -23.74
C VAL A 487 -14.16 -12.12 -23.43
N LEU A 488 -14.12 -11.02 -22.68
CA LEU A 488 -12.88 -10.38 -22.23
C LEU A 488 -12.70 -10.59 -20.73
N ILE A 489 -11.51 -11.04 -20.33
CA ILE A 489 -11.12 -11.14 -18.94
C ILE A 489 -10.00 -10.12 -18.71
N HIS A 490 -10.23 -9.16 -17.83
CA HIS A 490 -9.22 -8.22 -17.35
C HIS A 490 -8.51 -8.84 -16.15
N PHE A 491 -7.19 -8.74 -16.11
CA PHE A 491 -6.40 -9.39 -15.11
C PHE A 491 -5.25 -8.50 -14.64
N GLY A 492 -5.21 -8.24 -13.34
CA GLY A 492 -4.14 -7.52 -12.66
C GLY A 492 -3.52 -8.37 -11.56
N VAL A 493 -2.31 -8.91 -11.80
CA VAL A 493 -1.67 -9.87 -10.89
C VAL A 493 -1.14 -9.23 -9.60
N ILE A 494 -0.67 -7.97 -9.65
CA ILE A 494 -0.16 -7.22 -8.49
C ILE A 494 -0.84 -5.85 -8.30
N GLY A 495 -1.82 -5.51 -9.12
CA GLY A 495 -2.32 -4.15 -9.22
C GLY A 495 -1.24 -3.18 -9.74
N THR A 496 -1.11 -1.98 -9.14
CA THR A 496 -0.06 -1.04 -9.52
C THR A 496 1.24 -1.29 -8.76
N TYR A 497 2.39 -1.03 -9.38
CA TYR A 497 3.70 -1.11 -8.71
C TYR A 497 3.75 -0.23 -7.47
N GLU A 498 3.17 0.96 -7.54
CA GLU A 498 3.12 1.91 -6.42
C GLU A 498 2.44 1.28 -5.22
N ARG A 499 1.21 0.78 -5.41
CA ARG A 499 0.44 0.16 -4.32
C ARG A 499 1.10 -1.13 -3.81
N PHE A 500 1.59 -1.97 -4.71
CA PHE A 500 2.26 -3.21 -4.35
C PHE A 500 3.52 -2.97 -3.52
N ILE A 501 4.36 -2.01 -3.93
CA ILE A 501 5.57 -1.63 -3.19
C ILE A 501 5.19 -0.98 -1.85
N SER A 502 4.13 -0.17 -1.78
CA SER A 502 3.66 0.36 -0.49
C SER A 502 3.28 -0.75 0.50
N VAL A 503 2.60 -1.80 0.01
CA VAL A 503 2.26 -3.00 0.80
C VAL A 503 3.53 -3.73 1.26
N LEU A 504 4.49 -3.96 0.35
CA LEU A 504 5.77 -4.60 0.70
C LEU A 504 6.52 -3.83 1.79
N LEU A 505 6.67 -2.51 1.63
CA LEU A 505 7.35 -1.66 2.59
C LEU A 505 6.66 -1.67 3.96
N SER A 506 5.34 -1.52 3.97
CA SER A 506 4.54 -1.48 5.20
C SER A 506 4.53 -2.83 5.91
N LYS A 507 4.35 -3.93 5.17
CA LYS A 507 4.35 -5.30 5.72
C LYS A 507 5.68 -5.64 6.37
N THR A 508 6.78 -5.35 5.68
CA THR A 508 8.13 -5.74 6.09
C THR A 508 8.82 -4.70 6.98
N LYS A 509 8.22 -3.54 7.22
CA LYS A 509 8.90 -2.39 7.85
C LYS A 509 10.20 -2.03 7.14
N GLY A 510 10.25 -2.23 5.82
CA GLY A 510 11.44 -2.03 4.99
C GLY A 510 12.45 -3.17 4.99
N PHE A 511 12.20 -4.28 5.69
CA PHE A 511 12.98 -5.52 5.55
C PHE A 511 12.46 -6.33 4.35
N LEU A 512 12.67 -5.78 3.16
CA LEU A 512 12.23 -6.41 1.91
C LEU A 512 12.77 -7.84 1.78
N PRO A 513 12.09 -8.76 1.06
CA PRO A 513 12.63 -10.07 0.76
C PRO A 513 14.06 -9.98 0.21
N PHE A 514 14.96 -10.87 0.64
CA PHE A 514 16.39 -10.77 0.35
C PHE A 514 16.71 -10.54 -1.12
N LYS A 515 16.02 -11.24 -2.01
CA LYS A 515 16.16 -11.14 -3.48
C LYS A 515 15.71 -9.79 -4.08
N LEU A 516 14.92 -9.02 -3.34
CA LEU A 516 14.43 -7.70 -3.76
C LEU A 516 15.28 -6.54 -3.21
N LEU A 517 16.29 -6.83 -2.39
CA LEU A 517 17.13 -5.80 -1.81
C LEU A 517 18.04 -5.15 -2.86
N PRO A 518 18.03 -3.81 -2.99
CA PRO A 518 18.96 -3.09 -3.86
C PRO A 518 20.42 -3.29 -3.45
N THR A 519 20.66 -3.53 -2.17
CA THR A 519 21.96 -3.84 -1.61
C THR A 519 21.79 -5.00 -0.61
N GLN A 520 22.31 -6.16 -0.97
CA GLN A 520 22.32 -7.35 -0.11
C GLN A 520 23.57 -7.39 0.76
N ILE A 521 24.68 -6.93 0.20
CA ILE A 521 26.00 -6.94 0.82
C ILE A 521 26.62 -5.55 0.67
N ILE A 522 27.15 -5.00 1.77
CA ILE A 522 28.02 -3.83 1.72
C ILE A 522 29.42 -4.23 2.15
N ILE A 523 30.43 -3.83 1.38
CA ILE A 523 31.83 -4.06 1.67
C ILE A 523 32.46 -2.72 2.11
N MET A 524 33.10 -2.72 3.26
CA MET A 524 33.66 -1.53 3.90
C MET A 524 35.15 -1.74 4.19
N PRO A 525 36.07 -1.27 3.33
CA PRO A 525 37.47 -1.23 3.66
C PRO A 525 37.72 -0.26 4.83
N VAL A 526 38.53 -0.69 5.82
CA VAL A 526 38.89 0.12 6.98
C VAL A 526 39.80 1.27 6.57
N ASN A 527 40.72 1.02 5.64
CA ASN A 527 41.60 2.02 5.04
C ASN A 527 41.74 1.75 3.55
N ASN A 528 41.36 2.68 2.72
CA ASN A 528 41.38 2.52 1.27
C ASN A 528 42.77 2.32 0.69
N SER A 529 43.80 2.91 1.26
CA SER A 529 45.18 2.79 0.75
C SER A 529 45.73 1.35 0.84
N PHE A 530 45.18 0.55 1.75
CA PHE A 530 45.70 -0.80 2.02
C PHE A 530 44.69 -1.92 1.72
N HIS A 531 43.39 -1.62 1.80
CA HIS A 531 42.35 -2.66 1.79
C HIS A 531 41.45 -2.59 0.56
N LEU A 532 41.50 -1.51 -0.25
CA LEU A 532 40.58 -1.28 -1.36
C LEU A 532 40.73 -2.36 -2.46
N ASP A 533 41.94 -2.75 -2.81
CA ASP A 533 42.19 -3.72 -3.88
C ASP A 533 41.53 -5.06 -3.57
N TYR A 534 41.69 -5.55 -2.35
CA TYR A 534 41.04 -6.80 -1.92
C TYR A 534 39.50 -6.63 -1.85
N ALA A 535 39.01 -5.51 -1.32
CA ALA A 535 37.59 -5.21 -1.26
C ALA A 535 36.94 -5.20 -2.67
N LEU A 536 37.65 -4.70 -3.69
CA LEU A 536 37.20 -4.73 -5.08
C LEU A 536 37.12 -6.16 -5.63
N GLU A 537 38.09 -7.01 -5.34
CA GLU A 537 38.05 -8.41 -5.76
C GLU A 537 36.94 -9.20 -5.07
N VAL A 538 36.74 -8.99 -3.77
CA VAL A 538 35.63 -9.57 -3.01
C VAL A 538 34.30 -9.12 -3.60
N LYS A 539 34.14 -7.83 -3.96
CA LYS A 539 32.95 -7.30 -4.64
C LYS A 539 32.69 -8.04 -5.95
N LYS A 540 33.68 -8.14 -6.82
CA LYS A 540 33.55 -8.83 -8.13
C LYS A 540 33.08 -10.27 -7.95
N LEU A 541 33.61 -10.97 -6.93
CA LEU A 541 33.26 -12.37 -6.65
C LEU A 541 31.80 -12.52 -6.22
N PHE A 542 31.30 -11.65 -5.33
CA PHE A 542 29.88 -11.67 -4.94
C PHE A 542 28.94 -11.27 -6.09
N GLU A 543 29.31 -10.26 -6.88
CA GLU A 543 28.55 -9.88 -8.08
C GLU A 543 28.49 -10.99 -9.12
N TYR A 544 29.58 -11.73 -9.30
CA TYR A 544 29.59 -12.90 -10.18
C TYR A 544 28.66 -14.02 -9.71
N ASN A 545 28.46 -14.15 -8.39
CA ASN A 545 27.52 -15.08 -7.79
C ASN A 545 26.08 -14.53 -7.72
N GLY A 546 25.80 -13.38 -8.37
CA GLY A 546 24.46 -12.84 -8.54
C GLY A 546 23.97 -11.95 -7.38
N PHE A 547 24.82 -11.61 -6.43
CA PHE A 547 24.46 -10.73 -5.32
C PHE A 547 24.55 -9.25 -5.69
N SER A 548 23.65 -8.44 -5.13
CA SER A 548 23.68 -6.98 -5.22
C SER A 548 24.65 -6.43 -4.16
N VAL A 549 25.79 -5.92 -4.60
CA VAL A 549 26.89 -5.51 -3.72
C VAL A 549 27.17 -4.01 -3.83
N LYS A 550 27.31 -3.37 -2.69
CA LYS A 550 27.80 -1.99 -2.58
C LYS A 550 29.19 -1.97 -1.95
N LEU A 551 30.10 -1.21 -2.54
CA LEU A 551 31.39 -0.87 -1.91
C LEU A 551 31.27 0.52 -1.30
N ASP A 552 31.62 0.67 -0.02
CA ASP A 552 31.74 1.95 0.65
C ASP A 552 33.22 2.34 0.80
N ASP A 553 33.76 2.92 -0.25
CA ASP A 553 35.12 3.44 -0.34
C ASP A 553 35.26 4.90 0.12
N SER A 554 34.25 5.44 0.79
CA SER A 554 34.32 6.78 1.38
C SER A 554 35.42 6.87 2.45
N ASN A 555 36.00 8.05 2.60
CA ASN A 555 37.03 8.31 3.64
C ASN A 555 36.43 8.50 5.04
N GLU A 556 35.26 7.88 5.30
CA GLU A 556 34.58 7.96 6.58
C GLU A 556 35.09 6.89 7.56
N ARG A 557 34.97 7.16 8.86
CA ARG A 557 35.29 6.18 9.90
C ARG A 557 34.39 4.95 9.79
N LEU A 558 34.92 3.76 10.04
CA LEU A 558 34.18 2.50 9.97
C LEU A 558 32.85 2.53 10.75
N SER A 559 32.83 3.13 11.95
CA SER A 559 31.62 3.28 12.77
C SER A 559 30.51 4.07 12.06
N LYS A 560 30.87 5.07 11.23
CA LYS A 560 29.89 5.85 10.44
C LYS A 560 29.41 5.04 9.25
N LYS A 561 30.29 4.30 8.55
CA LYS A 561 29.93 3.38 7.47
C LYS A 561 28.94 2.33 7.97
N VAL A 562 29.24 1.68 9.10
CA VAL A 562 28.34 0.70 9.75
C VAL A 562 27.00 1.31 10.10
N ARG A 563 26.95 2.51 10.69
CA ARG A 563 25.69 3.19 11.02
C ARG A 563 24.84 3.48 9.78
N ILE A 564 25.45 3.85 8.66
CA ILE A 564 24.76 4.09 7.39
C ILE A 564 24.19 2.76 6.86
N ALA A 565 24.98 1.66 6.91
CA ALA A 565 24.54 0.34 6.50
C ALA A 565 23.36 -0.17 7.36
N GLN A 566 23.39 0.05 8.67
CA GLN A 566 22.29 -0.27 9.58
C GLN A 566 21.02 0.53 9.24
N LYS A 567 21.14 1.85 9.00
CA LYS A 567 20.00 2.68 8.56
C LYS A 567 19.41 2.18 7.23
N GLY A 568 20.27 1.77 6.29
CA GLY A 568 19.87 1.20 5.01
C GLY A 568 19.32 -0.22 5.09
N LYS A 569 19.21 -0.80 6.29
CA LYS A 569 18.76 -2.20 6.53
C LYS A 569 19.48 -3.21 5.67
N ILE A 570 20.79 -2.99 5.45
CA ILE A 570 21.61 -3.90 4.66
C ILE A 570 21.92 -5.15 5.48
N PRO A 571 21.53 -6.35 5.00
CA PRO A 571 21.67 -7.59 5.76
C PRO A 571 23.10 -7.93 6.16
N ILE A 572 24.02 -7.86 5.18
CA ILE A 572 25.38 -8.35 5.30
C ILE A 572 26.36 -7.19 5.17
N GLN A 573 27.18 -7.00 6.19
CA GLN A 573 28.15 -5.92 6.31
C GLN A 573 29.55 -6.52 6.43
N ILE A 574 30.29 -6.53 5.32
CA ILE A 574 31.65 -7.07 5.23
C ILE A 574 32.64 -5.96 5.56
N ILE A 575 33.58 -6.27 6.44
CA ILE A 575 34.65 -5.39 6.86
C ILE A 575 35.96 -5.97 6.37
N ILE A 576 36.76 -5.19 5.66
CA ILE A 576 38.07 -5.59 5.15
C ILE A 576 39.14 -4.78 5.86
N GLY A 577 39.95 -5.46 6.66
CA GLY A 577 41.10 -4.92 7.37
C GLY A 577 42.41 -5.70 7.03
N ASP A 578 43.43 -5.51 7.84
CA ASP A 578 44.75 -6.10 7.60
C ASP A 578 44.69 -7.64 7.54
N LYS A 579 43.95 -8.30 8.44
CA LYS A 579 43.81 -9.75 8.51
C LYS A 579 43.25 -10.36 7.23
N GLU A 580 42.22 -9.73 6.68
CA GLU A 580 41.55 -10.17 5.46
C GLU A 580 42.49 -10.00 4.26
N VAL A 581 43.23 -8.91 4.18
CA VAL A 581 44.23 -8.68 3.12
C VAL A 581 45.44 -9.66 3.22
N GLU A 582 45.88 -9.99 4.43
CA GLU A 582 46.94 -10.98 4.65
C GLU A 582 46.52 -12.39 4.20
N SER A 583 45.26 -12.76 4.32
CA SER A 583 44.71 -14.02 3.86
C SER A 583 44.66 -14.16 2.32
N TRP A 584 44.71 -13.03 1.62
CA TRP A 584 44.61 -12.99 0.16
C TRP A 584 45.95 -13.27 -0.51
N ASN A 585 45.96 -14.25 -1.42
CA ASN A 585 47.15 -14.63 -2.19
C ASN A 585 47.55 -13.60 -3.28
N LYS A 586 46.88 -12.41 -3.32
CA LYS A 586 47.07 -11.33 -4.30
C LYS A 586 46.78 -11.72 -5.75
N LYS A 587 46.09 -12.83 -6.00
CA LYS A 587 45.61 -13.19 -7.32
C LYS A 587 44.25 -12.54 -7.56
N PRO A 588 44.05 -11.79 -8.66
CA PRO A 588 42.75 -11.22 -8.99
C PRO A 588 41.75 -12.32 -9.35
N PHE A 589 40.48 -12.10 -9.07
CA PHE A 589 39.41 -13.02 -9.46
C PHE A 589 39.27 -13.08 -10.99
N ASP A 590 39.43 -14.27 -11.58
CA ASP A 590 39.29 -14.52 -13.02
C ASP A 590 37.97 -15.25 -13.30
N LYS A 591 36.98 -14.52 -13.87
CA LYS A 591 35.64 -15.04 -14.26
C LYS A 591 35.74 -16.24 -15.24
N LYS A 592 36.80 -16.35 -16.04
CA LYS A 592 36.95 -17.39 -17.07
C LYS A 592 37.47 -18.70 -16.51
N LYS A 593 38.24 -18.65 -15.45
CA LYS A 593 38.94 -19.83 -14.93
C LYS A 593 38.17 -20.60 -13.87
N GLN A 594 37.11 -20.01 -13.28
CA GLN A 594 36.35 -20.60 -12.16
C GLN A 594 37.25 -21.11 -11.02
N GLU A 595 38.45 -20.53 -10.88
CA GLU A 595 39.38 -20.90 -9.83
C GLU A 595 38.85 -20.48 -8.47
N LYS A 596 39.10 -21.32 -7.45
CA LYS A 596 38.83 -20.96 -6.07
C LYS A 596 39.54 -19.66 -5.72
N PHE A 597 38.78 -18.73 -5.19
CA PHE A 597 39.33 -17.48 -4.68
C PHE A 597 39.71 -17.67 -3.21
N ASP A 598 41.00 -17.71 -2.93
CA ASP A 598 41.48 -17.85 -1.56
C ASP A 598 41.47 -16.50 -0.85
N GLY A 599 40.78 -16.44 0.27
CA GLY A 599 40.73 -15.28 1.14
C GLY A 599 39.62 -15.39 2.19
N ASP A 600 39.80 -14.66 3.26
CA ASP A 600 38.87 -14.60 4.37
C ASP A 600 38.16 -13.26 4.39
N ILE A 601 37.00 -13.21 5.02
CA ILE A 601 36.25 -12.01 5.29
C ILE A 601 35.82 -11.95 6.75
N SER A 602 35.78 -10.74 7.27
CA SER A 602 35.02 -10.44 8.50
C SER A 602 33.69 -9.80 8.15
N PHE A 603 32.61 -10.30 8.74
CA PHE A 603 31.27 -9.81 8.49
C PHE A 603 30.48 -9.68 9.77
N ARG A 604 29.48 -8.82 9.73
CA ARG A 604 28.45 -8.69 10.75
C ARG A 604 27.06 -8.62 10.11
N GLY A 605 26.06 -9.10 10.82
CA GLY A 605 24.67 -9.01 10.41
C GLY A 605 24.03 -7.67 10.77
N TYR A 606 22.91 -7.38 10.13
CA TYR A 606 22.05 -6.28 10.56
C TYR A 606 21.53 -6.51 11.99
N GLY A 607 21.72 -5.53 12.86
CA GLY A 607 21.28 -5.59 14.27
C GLY A 607 22.21 -6.38 15.18
N GLU A 608 23.34 -6.87 14.67
CA GLU A 608 24.37 -7.54 15.48
C GLU A 608 25.49 -6.56 15.84
N GLU A 609 26.10 -6.77 17.00
CA GLU A 609 27.28 -6.03 17.45
C GLU A 609 28.56 -6.82 17.15
N ASP A 610 28.48 -8.15 17.19
CA ASP A 610 29.60 -9.05 16.98
C ASP A 610 30.00 -9.14 15.50
N THR A 611 31.29 -9.36 15.27
CA THR A 611 31.89 -9.59 13.97
C THR A 611 32.35 -11.03 13.88
N HIS A 612 32.02 -11.72 12.79
CA HIS A 612 32.35 -13.10 12.54
C HIS A 612 33.36 -13.18 11.37
N SER A 613 34.27 -14.14 11.40
CA SER A 613 35.23 -14.36 10.32
C SER A 613 35.01 -15.74 9.67
N THR A 614 35.18 -15.81 8.36
CA THR A 614 35.02 -17.06 7.58
C THR A 614 35.73 -16.95 6.24
N SER A 615 36.02 -18.10 5.61
CA SER A 615 36.50 -18.10 4.23
C SER A 615 35.40 -17.70 3.26
N LEU A 616 35.78 -16.99 2.20
CA LEU A 616 34.86 -16.52 1.14
C LEU A 616 34.11 -17.67 0.48
N ASP A 617 34.78 -18.77 0.10
CA ASP A 617 34.13 -19.92 -0.54
C ASP A 617 32.99 -20.49 0.32
N LYS A 618 33.25 -20.67 1.62
CA LYS A 618 32.27 -21.19 2.56
C LYS A 618 31.09 -20.22 2.68
N PHE A 619 31.36 -18.92 2.78
CA PHE A 619 30.33 -17.89 2.93
C PHE A 619 29.44 -17.81 1.70
N ILE A 620 30.02 -17.80 0.49
CA ILE A 620 29.31 -17.80 -0.78
C ILE A 620 28.41 -19.03 -0.93
N THR A 621 28.97 -20.23 -0.57
CA THR A 621 28.20 -21.47 -0.62
C THR A 621 26.93 -21.39 0.24
N ILE A 622 27.05 -20.88 1.47
CA ILE A 622 25.90 -20.69 2.37
C ILE A 622 24.91 -19.66 1.82
N LEU A 623 25.42 -18.52 1.31
CA LEU A 623 24.56 -17.48 0.75
C LEU A 623 23.84 -17.94 -0.52
N ASN A 624 24.50 -18.70 -1.38
CA ASN A 624 23.87 -19.28 -2.57
C ASN A 624 22.72 -20.22 -2.19
N ASN A 625 22.91 -21.06 -1.16
CA ASN A 625 21.83 -21.91 -0.65
C ASN A 625 20.69 -21.09 -0.04
N PHE A 626 21.02 -19.99 0.66
CA PHE A 626 20.02 -19.09 1.23
C PHE A 626 19.23 -18.33 0.16
N SER A 627 19.84 -17.97 -0.96
CA SER A 627 19.22 -17.15 -2.02
C SER A 627 18.56 -17.97 -3.14
N LYS A 628 18.66 -19.30 -3.13
CA LYS A 628 17.97 -20.17 -4.10
C LYS A 628 16.45 -20.00 -3.96
N ASP A 629 15.78 -19.71 -5.07
CA ASP A 629 14.33 -19.70 -5.22
C ASP A 629 13.82 -20.98 -5.88
#